data_f92b50b8b9f2e7f0c5b784a3fc33d9cd
#
_entry.id   f92b50b8b9f2e7f0c5b784a3fc33d9cd
#
_cell.length_a   1.000
_cell.length_b   1.000
_cell.length_c   1.000
_cell.angle_alpha   90.00
_cell.angle_beta   90.00
_cell.angle_gamma   90.00
#
_symmetry.space_group_name_H-M   'P 1'
#
loop_
_entity.id
_entity.type
_entity.pdbx_description
1 polymer ?
#
loop_
_entity_poly.entity_id
_entity_poly.type
_entity_poly.pdbx_seq_one_letter_code
_entity_poly.pdbx_strand_id
1 'polypeptide(L)'
;MNDAIMVASASELAEELPSWLDRGLYPFAPRSFATPAGTMRYVDVGRGRPVVISHGTPSWSFEWREVIARLAESHRVIVPDHLGFGLSDKPADVSVLTPRAHAERLASLVRSLDVSGAILVGHDFGGPIGVAALLSERQRYSALVLSNTWLWSLAERADVRRLSRLVASPIGKLLYLGLNASPRWIVPAAFGDKSRLTPAVHRHYTAPFPRWSARLAPWKLGVELHGSAEFYEESWARRNELAALPARIVWGEADPTFGAAELERLASALPEATIERLPGVGHFTAEEAAPALVAAVQSLSRGG
;
A
#
# COMPACT_ATOMS: atom_id res chain seq x y z
N MET A 1 -31.91 5.84 25.24
CA MET A 1 -31.57 4.42 25.09
C MET A 1 -30.14 4.40 24.63
N ASN A 2 -29.22 4.05 25.54
CA ASN A 2 -27.78 4.01 25.29
C ASN A 2 -27.46 2.68 24.63
N ASP A 3 -27.09 2.70 23.34
CA ASP A 3 -26.45 1.56 22.71
C ASP A 3 -24.94 1.65 23.03
N ALA A 4 -24.55 0.96 24.09
CA ALA A 4 -23.18 0.74 24.44
C ALA A 4 -22.55 -0.19 23.37
N ILE A 5 -21.71 0.35 22.54
CA ILE A 5 -20.82 -0.43 21.66
C ILE A 5 -19.88 -1.20 22.58
N MET A 6 -20.14 -2.50 22.74
CA MET A 6 -19.24 -3.41 23.46
C MET A 6 -17.92 -3.48 22.69
N VAL A 7 -16.89 -2.88 23.25
CA VAL A 7 -15.50 -3.10 22.85
C VAL A 7 -15.13 -4.49 23.37
N ALA A 8 -15.09 -5.47 22.48
CA ALA A 8 -14.62 -6.81 22.80
C ALA A 8 -13.18 -6.74 23.31
N SER A 9 -12.92 -7.39 24.44
CA SER A 9 -11.61 -7.42 25.08
C SER A 9 -10.58 -8.10 24.18
N ALA A 10 -9.34 -7.66 24.24
CA ALA A 10 -8.21 -8.14 23.42
C ALA A 10 -7.86 -9.65 23.59
N SER A 11 -8.61 -10.39 24.43
CA SER A 11 -8.38 -11.82 24.71
C SER A 11 -9.31 -12.77 23.94
N GLU A 12 -10.31 -12.29 23.20
CA GLU A 12 -11.37 -13.16 22.64
C GLU A 12 -11.25 -13.49 21.15
N LEU A 13 -10.26 -13.00 20.43
CA LEU A 13 -10.05 -13.33 19.02
C LEU A 13 -8.55 -13.61 18.73
N ALA A 14 -8.00 -14.65 19.31
CA ALA A 14 -6.88 -15.34 18.68
C ALA A 14 -7.44 -16.11 17.46
N GLU A 15 -7.89 -15.37 16.43
CA GLU A 15 -8.17 -15.98 15.13
C GLU A 15 -6.91 -16.69 14.65
N GLU A 16 -7.03 -18.00 14.39
CA GLU A 16 -5.90 -18.80 13.91
C GLU A 16 -5.36 -18.17 12.61
N LEU A 17 -4.10 -17.74 12.67
CA LEU A 17 -3.41 -17.24 11.50
C LEU A 17 -3.29 -18.36 10.46
N PRO A 18 -3.36 -18.06 9.16
CA PRO A 18 -3.31 -19.07 8.13
C PRO A 18 -2.04 -19.92 8.22
N SER A 19 -2.16 -21.24 8.01
CA SER A 19 -1.05 -22.18 8.07
C SER A 19 0.07 -21.91 7.04
N TRP A 20 -0.22 -21.14 5.98
CA TRP A 20 0.78 -20.71 5.00
C TRP A 20 1.67 -19.57 5.47
N LEU A 21 1.31 -18.88 6.56
CA LEU A 21 2.05 -17.73 7.10
C LEU A 21 3.27 -18.20 7.88
N ASP A 22 4.45 -17.87 7.39
CA ASP A 22 5.72 -18.14 8.08
C ASP A 22 5.95 -17.10 9.17
N ARG A 23 5.83 -17.50 10.43
CA ARG A 23 6.01 -16.65 11.60
C ARG A 23 7.45 -16.18 11.80
N GLY A 24 8.43 -16.89 11.23
CA GLY A 24 9.83 -16.46 11.22
C GLY A 24 10.05 -15.26 10.31
N LEU A 25 9.35 -15.21 9.17
CA LEU A 25 9.40 -14.10 8.24
C LEU A 25 8.44 -12.97 8.61
N TYR A 26 7.31 -13.29 9.26
CA TYR A 26 6.28 -12.30 9.64
C TYR A 26 5.87 -12.48 11.11
N PRO A 27 6.67 -11.95 12.06
CA PRO A 27 6.44 -12.17 13.50
C PRO A 27 5.31 -11.31 14.09
N PHE A 28 4.69 -10.43 13.30
CA PHE A 28 3.70 -9.49 13.79
C PHE A 28 2.36 -10.17 14.08
N ALA A 29 1.66 -9.66 15.12
CA ALA A 29 0.29 -10.04 15.44
C ALA A 29 -0.65 -9.00 14.82
N PRO A 30 -1.46 -9.37 13.81
CA PRO A 30 -2.38 -8.43 13.18
C PRO A 30 -3.56 -8.12 14.13
N ARG A 31 -3.98 -6.86 14.10
CA ARG A 31 -5.22 -6.40 14.74
C ARG A 31 -6.35 -6.39 13.73
N SER A 32 -7.57 -6.23 14.22
CA SER A 32 -8.80 -6.20 13.40
C SER A 32 -9.46 -4.83 13.47
N PHE A 33 -9.92 -4.36 12.30
CA PHE A 33 -10.75 -3.17 12.17
C PHE A 33 -11.99 -3.52 11.35
N ALA A 34 -13.15 -3.50 12.00
CA ALA A 34 -14.43 -3.80 11.35
C ALA A 34 -14.83 -2.65 10.41
N THR A 35 -15.24 -2.99 9.19
CA THR A 35 -15.80 -2.05 8.21
C THR A 35 -17.11 -2.61 7.66
N PRO A 36 -17.99 -1.79 7.07
CA PRO A 36 -19.21 -2.29 6.44
C PRO A 36 -18.97 -3.34 5.33
N ALA A 37 -17.77 -3.35 4.74
CA ALA A 37 -17.41 -4.25 3.65
C ALA A 37 -16.62 -5.50 4.10
N GLY A 38 -16.34 -5.65 5.38
CA GLY A 38 -15.57 -6.74 5.96
C GLY A 38 -14.51 -6.26 6.95
N THR A 39 -13.78 -7.20 7.51
CA THR A 39 -12.73 -6.94 8.51
C THR A 39 -11.41 -6.63 7.81
N MET A 40 -10.85 -5.47 8.09
CA MET A 40 -9.51 -5.09 7.69
C MET A 40 -8.52 -5.50 8.78
N ARG A 41 -7.45 -6.22 8.40
CA ARG A 41 -6.33 -6.56 9.29
C ARG A 41 -5.26 -5.49 9.19
N TYR A 42 -4.57 -5.21 10.29
CA TYR A 42 -3.48 -4.25 10.29
C TYR A 42 -2.44 -4.58 11.36
N VAL A 43 -1.19 -4.25 11.07
CA VAL A 43 -0.10 -4.23 12.05
C VAL A 43 -0.15 -2.88 12.78
N ASP A 44 0.06 -2.89 14.08
CA ASP A 44 0.23 -1.68 14.91
C ASP A 44 1.23 -2.01 16.02
N VAL A 45 2.49 -1.65 15.77
CA VAL A 45 3.62 -2.02 16.62
C VAL A 45 4.53 -0.83 16.87
N GLY A 46 5.34 -0.92 17.92
CA GLY A 46 6.26 0.14 18.31
C GLY A 46 5.56 1.29 19.07
N ARG A 47 6.31 2.34 19.36
CA ARG A 47 5.87 3.56 20.07
C ARG A 47 6.59 4.77 19.52
N GLY A 48 6.02 5.95 19.69
CA GLY A 48 6.58 7.22 19.22
C GLY A 48 5.75 7.83 18.10
N ARG A 49 6.38 8.64 17.23
CA ARG A 49 5.69 9.31 16.11
C ARG A 49 5.07 8.27 15.18
N PRO A 50 3.78 8.41 14.83
CA PRO A 50 3.12 7.43 13.98
C PRO A 50 3.65 7.45 12.55
N VAL A 51 3.79 6.25 11.98
CA VAL A 51 4.05 6.01 10.55
C VAL A 51 2.92 5.15 10.02
N VAL A 52 2.19 5.66 9.04
CA VAL A 52 1.11 4.95 8.36
C VAL A 52 1.62 4.52 7.00
N ILE A 53 1.65 3.22 6.75
CA ILE A 53 2.14 2.66 5.48
C ILE A 53 0.96 2.14 4.67
N SER A 54 0.81 2.61 3.43
CA SER A 54 -0.18 2.16 2.47
C SER A 54 0.50 1.36 1.37
N HIS A 55 0.19 0.07 1.28
CA HIS A 55 0.75 -0.86 0.31
C HIS A 55 0.03 -0.80 -1.04
N GLY A 56 0.66 -1.33 -2.08
CA GLY A 56 0.10 -1.47 -3.42
C GLY A 56 -0.45 -2.86 -3.76
N THR A 57 -0.52 -3.19 -5.05
CA THR A 57 -1.04 -4.47 -5.54
C THR A 57 0.04 -5.29 -6.25
N PRO A 58 0.10 -6.63 -6.08
CA PRO A 58 -0.72 -7.50 -5.22
C PRO A 58 -0.12 -7.72 -3.83
N SER A 59 0.41 -6.68 -3.23
CA SER A 59 1.13 -6.67 -1.96
C SER A 59 0.20 -6.59 -0.73
N TRP A 60 0.80 -6.59 0.45
CA TRP A 60 0.18 -6.44 1.77
C TRP A 60 1.26 -6.10 2.81
N SER A 61 0.95 -6.00 4.08
CA SER A 61 1.90 -5.62 5.14
C SER A 61 3.17 -6.49 5.21
N PHE A 62 3.15 -7.71 4.64
CA PHE A 62 4.33 -8.59 4.53
C PHE A 62 5.47 -7.96 3.73
N GLU A 63 5.18 -7.25 2.64
CA GLU A 63 6.20 -6.52 1.86
C GLU A 63 7.05 -5.62 2.76
N TRP A 64 6.41 -5.03 3.76
CA TRP A 64 6.98 -4.04 4.64
C TRP A 64 7.63 -4.61 5.90
N ARG A 65 7.69 -5.94 6.06
CA ARG A 65 8.12 -6.60 7.30
C ARG A 65 9.48 -6.12 7.83
N GLU A 66 10.47 -5.89 6.94
CA GLU A 66 11.78 -5.38 7.33
C GLU A 66 11.73 -3.91 7.73
N VAL A 67 10.93 -3.10 7.04
CA VAL A 67 10.71 -1.69 7.37
C VAL A 67 9.97 -1.57 8.70
N ILE A 68 8.92 -2.37 8.91
CA ILE A 68 8.15 -2.43 10.17
C ILE A 68 9.07 -2.76 11.33
N ALA A 69 9.88 -3.83 11.23
CA ALA A 69 10.75 -4.28 12.30
C ALA A 69 11.74 -3.19 12.73
N ARG A 70 12.36 -2.51 11.77
CA ARG A 70 13.35 -1.45 12.04
C ARG A 70 12.70 -0.15 12.57
N LEU A 71 11.57 0.26 12.01
CA LEU A 71 10.90 1.49 12.46
C LEU A 71 10.25 1.32 13.83
N ALA A 72 9.77 0.13 14.17
CA ALA A 72 9.11 -0.14 15.46
C ALA A 72 10.02 0.11 16.68
N GLU A 73 11.32 0.17 16.50
CA GLU A 73 12.27 0.53 17.56
C GLU A 73 12.11 1.99 18.04
N SER A 74 11.60 2.89 17.16
CA SER A 74 11.51 4.33 17.44
C SER A 74 10.21 5.00 17.04
N HIS A 75 9.34 4.28 16.32
CA HIS A 75 8.08 4.79 15.78
C HIS A 75 6.91 3.82 16.09
N ARG A 76 5.69 4.35 16.15
CA ARG A 76 4.49 3.53 16.08
C ARG A 76 4.17 3.27 14.61
N VAL A 77 4.27 2.04 14.17
CA VAL A 77 4.11 1.66 12.75
C VAL A 77 2.75 1.00 12.55
N ILE A 78 1.94 1.59 11.68
CA ILE A 78 0.58 1.16 11.35
C ILE A 78 0.54 0.77 9.88
N VAL A 79 0.30 -0.50 9.58
CA VAL A 79 0.28 -1.02 8.21
C VAL A 79 -0.96 -1.87 8.01
N PRO A 80 -2.03 -1.32 7.43
CA PRO A 80 -3.22 -2.10 7.10
C PRO A 80 -2.97 -2.99 5.87
N ASP A 81 -3.59 -4.16 5.88
CA ASP A 81 -3.86 -4.92 4.66
C ASP A 81 -5.18 -4.40 4.10
N HIS A 82 -5.17 -3.78 2.94
CA HIS A 82 -6.40 -3.34 2.28
C HIS A 82 -7.35 -4.52 2.07
N LEU A 83 -8.69 -4.31 2.11
CA LEU A 83 -9.64 -5.38 1.85
C LEU A 83 -9.34 -6.06 0.51
N GLY A 84 -9.40 -7.38 0.51
CA GLY A 84 -9.01 -8.18 -0.65
C GLY A 84 -7.54 -8.59 -0.70
N PHE A 85 -6.68 -8.06 0.21
CA PHE A 85 -5.24 -8.35 0.29
C PHE A 85 -4.85 -8.98 1.62
N GLY A 86 -3.67 -9.57 1.67
CA GLY A 86 -3.02 -10.10 2.87
C GLY A 86 -3.95 -10.92 3.75
N LEU A 87 -4.03 -10.56 5.01
CA LEU A 87 -4.84 -11.22 6.03
C LEU A 87 -6.26 -10.63 6.16
N SER A 88 -6.58 -9.54 5.45
CA SER A 88 -7.91 -8.93 5.44
C SER A 88 -8.93 -9.77 4.68
N ASP A 89 -10.22 -9.55 4.97
CA ASP A 89 -11.34 -10.17 4.27
C ASP A 89 -11.27 -9.92 2.75
N LYS A 90 -11.85 -10.85 2.00
CA LYS A 90 -11.87 -10.85 0.53
C LYS A 90 -13.31 -10.70 0.03
N PRO A 91 -13.87 -9.46 0.01
CA PRO A 91 -15.23 -9.21 -0.44
C PRO A 91 -15.46 -9.69 -1.87
N ALA A 92 -16.66 -10.25 -2.12
CA ALA A 92 -17.09 -10.63 -3.45
C ALA A 92 -17.59 -9.41 -4.28
N ASP A 93 -18.08 -8.38 -3.60
CA ASP A 93 -18.48 -7.13 -4.21
C ASP A 93 -17.25 -6.30 -4.60
N VAL A 94 -17.02 -6.21 -5.90
CA VAL A 94 -15.87 -5.47 -6.45
C VAL A 94 -16.02 -3.94 -6.36
N SER A 95 -17.22 -3.44 -6.11
CA SER A 95 -17.45 -1.99 -5.96
C SER A 95 -16.75 -1.43 -4.73
N VAL A 96 -16.57 -2.25 -3.68
CA VAL A 96 -15.87 -1.88 -2.45
C VAL A 96 -14.34 -2.04 -2.55
N LEU A 97 -13.81 -2.49 -3.70
CA LEU A 97 -12.37 -2.74 -3.94
C LEU A 97 -11.73 -1.67 -4.85
N THR A 98 -12.36 -0.52 -4.99
CA THR A 98 -11.82 0.63 -5.74
C THR A 98 -10.77 1.39 -4.91
N PRO A 99 -9.83 2.14 -5.55
CA PRO A 99 -8.87 2.99 -4.84
C PRO A 99 -9.56 3.98 -3.88
N ARG A 100 -10.68 4.60 -4.28
CA ARG A 100 -11.47 5.50 -3.43
C ARG A 100 -11.95 4.78 -2.17
N ALA A 101 -12.57 3.62 -2.32
CA ALA A 101 -13.09 2.85 -1.18
C ALA A 101 -11.96 2.37 -0.24
N HIS A 102 -10.76 2.10 -0.76
CA HIS A 102 -9.59 1.80 0.07
C HIS A 102 -9.10 3.04 0.82
N ALA A 103 -9.06 4.21 0.18
CA ALA A 103 -8.67 5.47 0.81
C ALA A 103 -9.62 5.87 1.96
N GLU A 104 -10.92 5.75 1.75
CA GLU A 104 -11.94 6.02 2.77
C GLU A 104 -11.79 5.10 4.01
N ARG A 105 -11.51 3.82 3.78
CA ARG A 105 -11.25 2.87 4.89
C ARG A 105 -9.96 3.17 5.62
N LEU A 106 -8.88 3.53 4.90
CA LEU A 106 -7.63 3.94 5.52
C LEU A 106 -7.83 5.19 6.39
N ALA A 107 -8.53 6.20 5.89
CA ALA A 107 -8.88 7.41 6.63
C ALA A 107 -9.71 7.08 7.88
N SER A 108 -10.69 6.16 7.76
CA SER A 108 -11.50 5.69 8.89
C SER A 108 -10.67 4.97 9.96
N LEU A 109 -9.72 4.11 9.54
CA LEU A 109 -8.79 3.45 10.47
C LEU A 109 -7.94 4.49 11.22
N VAL A 110 -7.34 5.44 10.51
CA VAL A 110 -6.48 6.48 11.09
C VAL A 110 -7.26 7.33 12.11
N ARG A 111 -8.52 7.67 11.81
CA ARG A 111 -9.41 8.35 12.76
C ARG A 111 -9.68 7.50 14.00
N SER A 112 -10.05 6.23 13.80
CA SER A 112 -10.40 5.33 14.92
C SER A 112 -9.25 5.06 15.88
N LEU A 113 -8.01 5.11 15.37
CA LEU A 113 -6.79 4.95 16.15
C LEU A 113 -6.28 6.26 16.76
N ASP A 114 -7.01 7.34 16.56
CA ASP A 114 -6.67 8.72 16.97
C ASP A 114 -5.21 9.10 16.63
N VAL A 115 -4.81 8.76 15.41
CA VAL A 115 -3.46 9.05 14.92
C VAL A 115 -3.30 10.56 14.72
N SER A 116 -2.17 11.12 15.16
CA SER A 116 -1.83 12.53 15.01
C SER A 116 -0.34 12.70 14.71
N GLY A 117 0.00 13.68 13.84
CA GLY A 117 1.37 13.99 13.45
C GLY A 117 2.06 12.88 12.64
N ALA A 118 1.29 12.03 11.96
CA ALA A 118 1.81 10.86 11.25
C ALA A 118 2.68 11.22 10.04
N ILE A 119 3.59 10.32 9.73
CA ILE A 119 4.27 10.23 8.43
C ILE A 119 3.50 9.23 7.59
N LEU A 120 3.01 9.64 6.40
CA LEU A 120 2.47 8.70 5.41
C LEU A 120 3.63 8.11 4.60
N VAL A 121 3.61 6.78 4.40
CA VAL A 121 4.47 6.09 3.42
C VAL A 121 3.57 5.43 2.38
N GLY A 122 3.73 5.80 1.11
CA GLY A 122 2.92 5.28 0.00
C GLY A 122 3.76 4.66 -1.10
N HIS A 123 3.38 3.46 -1.55
CA HIS A 123 4.03 2.73 -2.63
C HIS A 123 3.00 2.16 -3.60
N ASP A 124 3.27 2.18 -4.89
CA ASP A 124 2.36 1.70 -5.95
C ASP A 124 0.96 2.30 -5.78
N PHE A 125 -0.13 1.53 -5.80
CA PHE A 125 -1.50 1.99 -5.48
C PHE A 125 -1.62 2.58 -4.07
N GLY A 126 -0.75 2.20 -3.16
CA GLY A 126 -0.69 2.79 -1.83
C GLY A 126 -0.33 4.28 -1.83
N GLY A 127 0.32 4.78 -2.88
CA GLY A 127 0.53 6.22 -3.07
C GLY A 127 -0.79 6.98 -3.24
N PRO A 128 -1.56 6.78 -4.30
CA PRO A 128 -2.83 7.49 -4.49
C PRO A 128 -3.86 7.19 -3.41
N ILE A 129 -3.94 5.93 -2.90
CA ILE A 129 -4.83 5.56 -1.80
C ILE A 129 -4.44 6.30 -0.51
N GLY A 130 -3.16 6.24 -0.14
CA GLY A 130 -2.64 6.88 1.06
C GLY A 130 -2.75 8.39 1.01
N VAL A 131 -2.42 9.00 -0.14
CA VAL A 131 -2.52 10.45 -0.34
C VAL A 131 -3.97 10.93 -0.26
N ALA A 132 -4.92 10.23 -0.85
CA ALA A 132 -6.33 10.59 -0.73
C ALA A 132 -6.82 10.50 0.72
N ALA A 133 -6.40 9.47 1.47
CA ALA A 133 -6.67 9.37 2.90
C ALA A 133 -6.00 10.51 3.71
N LEU A 134 -4.75 10.85 3.38
CA LEU A 134 -4.04 11.98 3.97
C LEU A 134 -4.80 13.30 3.70
N LEU A 135 -5.21 13.55 2.47
CA LEU A 135 -5.91 14.77 2.11
C LEU A 135 -7.29 14.89 2.79
N SER A 136 -7.98 13.78 3.05
CA SER A 136 -9.24 13.77 3.79
C SER A 136 -9.07 14.01 5.30
N GLU A 137 -7.91 13.63 5.86
CA GLU A 137 -7.55 13.77 7.28
C GLU A 137 -6.26 14.62 7.46
N ARG A 138 -6.13 15.70 6.68
CA ARG A 138 -4.90 16.48 6.50
C ARG A 138 -4.22 16.86 7.82
N GLN A 139 -4.99 17.21 8.84
CA GLN A 139 -4.51 17.63 10.17
C GLN A 139 -3.82 16.50 10.96
N ARG A 140 -4.02 15.23 10.55
CA ARG A 140 -3.42 14.06 11.21
C ARG A 140 -2.03 13.71 10.70
N TYR A 141 -1.63 14.34 9.58
CA TYR A 141 -0.36 14.04 8.93
C TYR A 141 0.56 15.25 8.90
N SER A 142 1.85 15.00 9.07
CA SER A 142 2.88 16.03 9.18
C SER A 142 4.04 15.84 8.20
N ALA A 143 4.12 14.69 7.51
CA ALA A 143 5.13 14.42 6.51
C ALA A 143 4.72 13.28 5.56
N LEU A 144 5.46 13.13 4.45
CA LEU A 144 5.17 12.20 3.36
C LEU A 144 6.43 11.51 2.86
N VAL A 145 6.36 10.19 2.65
CA VAL A 145 7.36 9.39 1.92
C VAL A 145 6.66 8.69 0.76
N LEU A 146 7.14 8.87 -0.45
CA LEU A 146 6.63 8.20 -1.65
C LEU A 146 7.71 7.33 -2.28
N SER A 147 7.31 6.16 -2.75
CA SER A 147 8.21 5.22 -3.42
C SER A 147 7.49 4.55 -4.59
N ASN A 148 8.11 4.59 -5.77
CA ASN A 148 7.63 3.93 -6.99
C ASN A 148 6.11 3.95 -7.14
N THR A 149 5.53 5.13 -7.31
CA THR A 149 4.10 5.41 -7.32
C THR A 149 3.76 6.59 -8.22
N TRP A 150 2.47 6.88 -8.33
CA TRP A 150 1.92 8.04 -9.05
C TRP A 150 0.77 8.66 -8.26
N LEU A 151 0.33 9.87 -8.62
CA LEU A 151 -0.78 10.56 -7.93
C LEU A 151 -1.81 11.18 -8.90
N TRP A 152 -1.62 11.04 -10.19
CA TRP A 152 -2.45 11.68 -11.24
C TRP A 152 -3.14 10.63 -12.12
N SER A 153 -4.11 11.08 -12.92
CA SER A 153 -4.74 10.20 -13.90
C SER A 153 -3.73 9.72 -14.94
N LEU A 154 -3.69 8.41 -15.16
CA LEU A 154 -2.95 7.77 -16.24
C LEU A 154 -3.81 7.55 -17.50
N ALA A 155 -5.00 8.15 -17.56
CA ALA A 155 -5.98 7.93 -18.63
C ALA A 155 -5.46 8.33 -20.03
N GLU A 156 -4.57 9.30 -20.12
CA GLU A 156 -3.96 9.71 -21.38
C GLU A 156 -2.85 8.76 -21.86
N ARG A 157 -2.26 7.97 -20.98
CA ARG A 157 -1.25 6.96 -21.34
C ARG A 157 -1.88 5.81 -22.13
N ALA A 158 -1.52 5.71 -23.40
CA ALA A 158 -2.08 4.70 -24.32
C ALA A 158 -1.73 3.26 -23.90
N ASP A 159 -0.54 3.04 -23.35
CA ASP A 159 -0.08 1.75 -22.81
C ASP A 159 -0.89 1.33 -21.59
N VAL A 160 -1.11 2.21 -20.62
CA VAL A 160 -1.93 1.97 -19.43
C VAL A 160 -3.38 1.67 -19.82
N ARG A 161 -3.95 2.44 -20.76
CA ARG A 161 -5.30 2.22 -21.26
C ARG A 161 -5.45 0.86 -21.96
N ARG A 162 -4.43 0.45 -22.74
CA ARG A 162 -4.42 -0.89 -23.37
C ARG A 162 -4.32 -2.00 -22.33
N LEU A 163 -3.43 -1.84 -21.36
CA LEU A 163 -3.25 -2.80 -20.27
C LEU A 163 -4.54 -2.95 -19.46
N SER A 164 -5.16 -1.85 -19.02
CA SER A 164 -6.39 -1.86 -18.22
C SER A 164 -7.56 -2.52 -18.99
N ARG A 165 -7.68 -2.25 -20.31
CA ARG A 165 -8.66 -2.93 -21.17
C ARG A 165 -8.39 -4.43 -21.30
N LEU A 166 -7.12 -4.83 -21.43
CA LEU A 166 -6.73 -6.25 -21.46
C LEU A 166 -7.10 -6.92 -20.13
N VAL A 167 -6.77 -6.30 -19.00
CA VAL A 167 -7.10 -6.83 -17.66
C VAL A 167 -8.62 -6.97 -17.47
N ALA A 168 -9.41 -6.02 -17.97
CA ALA A 168 -10.88 -6.06 -17.94
C ALA A 168 -11.49 -7.11 -18.87
N SER A 169 -10.78 -7.55 -19.91
CA SER A 169 -11.27 -8.53 -20.90
C SER A 169 -11.44 -9.94 -20.31
N PRO A 170 -12.19 -10.83 -21.01
CA PRO A 170 -12.29 -12.24 -20.59
C PRO A 170 -10.91 -12.93 -20.43
N ILE A 171 -9.96 -12.61 -21.31
CA ILE A 171 -8.58 -13.14 -21.22
C ILE A 171 -7.88 -12.61 -19.97
N GLY A 172 -7.97 -11.31 -19.72
CA GLY A 172 -7.40 -10.70 -18.51
C GLY A 172 -8.01 -11.28 -17.22
N LYS A 173 -9.34 -11.49 -17.20
CA LYS A 173 -10.00 -12.18 -16.09
C LYS A 173 -9.47 -13.60 -15.90
N LEU A 174 -9.30 -14.37 -16.97
CA LEU A 174 -8.72 -15.71 -16.90
C LEU A 174 -7.30 -15.67 -16.34
N LEU A 175 -6.47 -14.75 -16.79
CA LEU A 175 -5.10 -14.59 -16.30
C LEU A 175 -5.06 -14.22 -14.81
N TYR A 176 -5.77 -13.16 -14.42
CA TYR A 176 -5.75 -12.67 -13.03
C TYR A 176 -6.49 -13.60 -12.08
N LEU A 177 -7.73 -13.91 -12.40
CA LEU A 177 -8.61 -14.66 -11.49
C LEU A 177 -8.40 -16.18 -11.61
N GLY A 178 -8.15 -16.71 -12.82
CA GLY A 178 -7.91 -18.12 -13.07
C GLY A 178 -6.49 -18.55 -12.69
N LEU A 179 -5.49 -17.89 -13.28
CA LEU A 179 -4.08 -18.31 -13.16
C LEU A 179 -3.29 -17.57 -12.07
N ASN A 180 -3.91 -16.59 -11.39
CA ASN A 180 -3.26 -15.77 -10.37
C ASN A 180 -2.01 -15.05 -10.92
N ALA A 181 -2.10 -14.48 -12.12
CA ALA A 181 -0.98 -13.95 -12.88
C ALA A 181 -0.23 -12.83 -12.13
N SER A 182 -0.96 -11.96 -11.40
CA SER A 182 -0.38 -10.80 -10.73
C SER A 182 0.72 -11.22 -9.74
N PRO A 183 0.48 -11.99 -8.67
CA PRO A 183 1.54 -12.38 -7.76
C PRO A 183 2.48 -13.44 -8.33
N ARG A 184 2.06 -14.26 -9.32
CA ARG A 184 2.89 -15.35 -9.84
C ARG A 184 3.94 -14.89 -10.85
N TRP A 185 3.59 -13.91 -11.70
CA TRP A 185 4.44 -13.53 -12.83
C TRP A 185 4.81 -12.04 -12.81
N ILE A 186 3.87 -11.14 -12.45
CA ILE A 186 4.15 -9.70 -12.45
C ILE A 186 5.10 -9.37 -11.30
N VAL A 187 4.85 -9.91 -10.08
CA VAL A 187 5.75 -9.68 -8.94
C VAL A 187 7.19 -10.08 -9.25
N PRO A 188 7.51 -11.32 -9.71
CA PRO A 188 8.89 -11.67 -10.03
C PRO A 188 9.52 -10.84 -11.15
N ALA A 189 8.71 -10.37 -12.10
CA ALA A 189 9.20 -9.54 -13.20
C ALA A 189 9.56 -8.11 -12.76
N ALA A 190 8.99 -7.65 -11.65
CA ALA A 190 9.14 -6.29 -11.14
C ALA A 190 10.30 -6.11 -10.14
N PHE A 191 10.94 -7.19 -9.67
CA PHE A 191 12.15 -7.13 -8.85
C PHE A 191 13.38 -6.81 -9.72
N GLY A 192 14.18 -5.85 -9.28
CA GLY A 192 15.51 -5.58 -9.82
C GLY A 192 16.50 -6.67 -9.40
N ASP A 193 16.61 -6.93 -8.11
CA ASP A 193 17.38 -8.05 -7.55
C ASP A 193 16.46 -9.24 -7.25
N LYS A 194 16.38 -10.16 -8.20
CA LYS A 194 15.56 -11.38 -8.07
C LYS A 194 15.99 -12.31 -6.94
N SER A 195 17.21 -12.18 -6.42
CA SER A 195 17.69 -12.99 -5.30
C SER A 195 16.93 -12.69 -4.00
N ARG A 196 16.36 -11.49 -3.89
CA ARG A 196 15.51 -11.08 -2.77
C ARG A 196 14.17 -11.79 -2.74
N LEU A 197 13.64 -12.19 -3.89
CA LEU A 197 12.40 -12.94 -4.01
C LEU A 197 12.64 -14.45 -3.85
N THR A 198 13.07 -14.87 -2.68
CA THR A 198 13.22 -16.32 -2.40
C THR A 198 11.87 -17.04 -2.52
N PRO A 199 11.86 -18.39 -2.72
CA PRO A 199 10.60 -19.15 -2.76
C PRO A 199 9.71 -18.95 -1.52
N ALA A 200 10.30 -18.80 -0.34
CA ALA A 200 9.57 -18.51 0.90
C ALA A 200 8.92 -17.13 0.86
N VAL A 201 9.62 -16.09 0.43
CA VAL A 201 9.10 -14.74 0.25
C VAL A 201 8.01 -14.73 -0.82
N HIS A 202 8.24 -15.30 -2.01
CA HIS A 202 7.28 -15.35 -3.10
C HIS A 202 5.97 -16.05 -2.72
N ARG A 203 6.05 -17.07 -1.87
CA ARG A 203 4.87 -17.76 -1.34
C ARG A 203 3.93 -16.80 -0.61
N HIS A 204 4.44 -15.81 0.13
CA HIS A 204 3.64 -14.83 0.86
C HIS A 204 2.93 -13.81 -0.06
N TYR A 205 3.39 -13.65 -1.30
CA TYR A 205 2.67 -12.90 -2.33
C TYR A 205 1.57 -13.73 -3.00
N THR A 206 1.74 -15.06 -3.12
CA THR A 206 0.79 -15.93 -3.82
C THR A 206 -0.27 -16.56 -2.92
N ALA A 207 0.09 -16.91 -1.68
CA ALA A 207 -0.76 -17.64 -0.76
C ALA A 207 -2.02 -16.89 -0.29
N PRO A 208 -2.04 -15.55 -0.15
CA PRO A 208 -3.27 -14.81 0.16
C PRO A 208 -4.37 -14.94 -0.90
N PHE A 209 -4.05 -15.46 -2.10
CA PHE A 209 -4.93 -15.54 -3.26
C PHE A 209 -5.17 -16.99 -3.74
N PRO A 210 -5.65 -17.91 -2.86
CA PRO A 210 -5.69 -19.34 -3.17
C PRO A 210 -6.76 -19.70 -4.23
N ARG A 211 -7.83 -18.92 -4.34
CA ARG A 211 -8.96 -19.22 -5.20
C ARG A 211 -9.44 -17.98 -5.97
N TRP A 212 -10.25 -18.18 -7.01
CA TRP A 212 -10.80 -17.14 -7.86
C TRP A 212 -11.35 -15.93 -7.09
N SER A 213 -12.23 -16.17 -6.11
CA SER A 213 -12.87 -15.12 -5.34
C SER A 213 -11.88 -14.29 -4.49
N ALA A 214 -10.75 -14.87 -4.09
CA ALA A 214 -9.71 -14.15 -3.35
C ALA A 214 -8.86 -13.23 -4.24
N ARG A 215 -8.94 -13.34 -5.58
CA ARG A 215 -8.13 -12.59 -6.56
C ARG A 215 -8.84 -11.37 -7.12
N LEU A 216 -10.04 -11.08 -6.65
CA LEU A 216 -10.85 -9.96 -7.15
C LEU A 216 -10.19 -8.60 -6.93
N ALA A 217 -9.53 -8.38 -5.79
CA ALA A 217 -8.90 -7.10 -5.50
C ALA A 217 -7.69 -6.79 -6.41
N PRO A 218 -6.69 -7.68 -6.59
CA PRO A 218 -5.62 -7.44 -7.57
C PRO A 218 -6.13 -7.23 -9.00
N TRP A 219 -7.16 -7.98 -9.41
CA TRP A 219 -7.79 -7.78 -10.71
C TRP A 219 -8.49 -6.43 -10.80
N LYS A 220 -9.29 -6.08 -9.80
CA LYS A 220 -10.04 -4.82 -9.76
C LYS A 220 -9.12 -3.62 -9.81
N LEU A 221 -8.04 -3.59 -9.01
CA LEU A 221 -7.07 -2.49 -9.06
C LEU A 221 -6.37 -2.40 -10.43
N GLY A 222 -6.07 -3.52 -11.09
CA GLY A 222 -5.55 -3.50 -12.45
C GLY A 222 -6.51 -2.86 -13.47
N VAL A 223 -7.83 -3.04 -13.29
CA VAL A 223 -8.85 -2.34 -14.08
C VAL A 223 -8.91 -0.87 -13.70
N GLU A 224 -8.82 -0.55 -12.40
CA GLU A 224 -8.94 0.81 -11.86
C GLU A 224 -7.72 1.69 -12.13
N LEU A 225 -6.61 1.14 -12.61
CA LEU A 225 -5.46 1.94 -13.04
C LEU A 225 -5.84 3.02 -14.07
N HIS A 226 -6.82 2.70 -14.92
CA HIS A 226 -7.46 3.64 -15.85
C HIS A 226 -8.88 4.02 -15.42
N GLY A 227 -9.63 3.09 -14.79
CA GLY A 227 -11.04 3.27 -14.47
C GLY A 227 -11.32 4.33 -13.40
N SER A 228 -10.37 4.58 -12.51
CA SER A 228 -10.48 5.58 -11.42
C SER A 228 -9.85 6.93 -11.77
N ALA A 229 -9.86 7.36 -13.03
CA ALA A 229 -9.24 8.61 -13.49
C ALA A 229 -9.67 9.83 -12.65
N GLU A 230 -10.96 9.99 -12.40
CA GLU A 230 -11.53 11.09 -11.61
C GLU A 230 -10.96 11.12 -10.17
N PHE A 231 -10.87 9.96 -9.52
CA PHE A 231 -10.28 9.84 -8.19
C PHE A 231 -8.82 10.31 -8.14
N TYR A 232 -8.02 9.96 -9.15
CA TYR A 232 -6.62 10.41 -9.23
C TYR A 232 -6.54 11.92 -9.51
N GLU A 233 -7.40 12.45 -10.38
CA GLU A 233 -7.44 13.87 -10.70
C GLU A 233 -7.86 14.72 -9.52
N GLU A 234 -8.85 14.31 -8.73
CA GLU A 234 -9.25 14.98 -7.49
C GLU A 234 -8.08 15.13 -6.51
N SER A 235 -7.34 14.04 -6.29
CA SER A 235 -6.16 14.06 -5.42
C SER A 235 -5.03 14.92 -5.99
N TRP A 236 -4.81 14.83 -7.30
CA TRP A 236 -3.79 15.60 -7.99
C TRP A 236 -4.09 17.11 -8.03
N ALA A 237 -5.34 17.50 -8.13
CA ALA A 237 -5.77 18.89 -8.05
C ALA A 237 -5.36 19.56 -6.71
N ARG A 238 -5.28 18.76 -5.64
CA ARG A 238 -4.88 19.19 -4.30
C ARG A 238 -3.37 19.01 -3.99
N ARG A 239 -2.54 18.72 -4.97
CA ARG A 239 -1.09 18.48 -4.78
C ARG A 239 -0.34 19.60 -4.07
N ASN A 240 -0.81 20.85 -4.16
CA ASN A 240 -0.22 21.98 -3.44
C ASN A 240 -0.31 21.82 -1.91
N GLU A 241 -1.31 21.10 -1.40
CA GLU A 241 -1.41 20.76 0.02
C GLU A 241 -0.35 19.73 0.44
N LEU A 242 0.09 18.88 -0.50
CA LEU A 242 1.19 17.93 -0.29
C LEU A 242 2.54 18.63 -0.32
N ALA A 243 2.70 19.63 -1.21
CA ALA A 243 3.94 20.41 -1.31
C ALA A 243 4.24 21.21 -0.03
N ALA A 244 3.21 21.49 0.80
CA ALA A 244 3.37 22.12 2.10
C ALA A 244 3.87 21.14 3.21
N LEU A 245 4.04 19.87 2.91
CA LEU A 245 4.55 18.86 3.83
C LEU A 245 6.03 18.58 3.56
N PRO A 246 6.85 18.42 4.61
CA PRO A 246 8.15 17.76 4.47
C PRO A 246 7.99 16.40 3.76
N ALA A 247 8.71 16.21 2.67
CA ALA A 247 8.56 15.00 1.85
C ALA A 247 9.90 14.35 1.51
N ARG A 248 9.86 13.03 1.30
CA ARG A 248 10.95 12.23 0.74
C ARG A 248 10.42 11.37 -0.40
N ILE A 249 11.24 11.19 -1.42
CA ILE A 249 10.96 10.27 -2.52
C ILE A 249 12.11 9.27 -2.56
N VAL A 250 11.79 7.98 -2.42
CA VAL A 250 12.75 6.87 -2.53
C VAL A 250 12.37 6.09 -3.78
N TRP A 251 13.29 5.99 -4.75
CA TRP A 251 12.92 5.53 -6.08
C TRP A 251 13.85 4.45 -6.63
N GLY A 252 13.29 3.25 -6.86
CA GLY A 252 13.97 2.16 -7.56
C GLY A 252 13.98 2.46 -9.07
N GLU A 253 15.18 2.61 -9.65
CA GLU A 253 15.35 3.02 -11.05
C GLU A 253 15.19 1.85 -12.05
N ALA A 254 15.23 0.61 -11.55
CA ALA A 254 14.99 -0.59 -12.36
C ALA A 254 13.53 -1.03 -12.40
N ASP A 255 12.59 -0.19 -11.92
CA ASP A 255 11.15 -0.45 -11.96
C ASP A 255 10.64 -0.49 -13.41
N PRO A 256 10.07 -1.61 -13.88
CA PRO A 256 9.52 -1.70 -15.23
C PRO A 256 8.18 -0.96 -15.41
N THR A 257 7.55 -0.49 -14.32
CA THR A 257 6.21 0.12 -14.30
C THR A 257 6.26 1.62 -14.20
N PHE A 258 7.02 2.15 -13.23
CA PHE A 258 7.16 3.58 -12.96
C PHE A 258 8.62 4.01 -13.14
N GLY A 259 8.84 4.78 -14.20
CA GLY A 259 10.18 5.21 -14.61
C GLY A 259 10.51 6.65 -14.21
N ALA A 260 11.48 7.20 -14.93
CA ALA A 260 11.97 8.57 -14.72
C ALA A 260 10.86 9.62 -14.90
N ALA A 261 9.93 9.42 -15.82
CA ALA A 261 8.86 10.38 -16.10
C ALA A 261 7.90 10.54 -14.89
N GLU A 262 7.57 9.44 -14.22
CA GLU A 262 6.74 9.48 -13.00
C GLU A 262 7.50 10.16 -11.86
N LEU A 263 8.78 9.83 -11.69
CA LEU A 263 9.63 10.46 -10.68
C LEU A 263 9.76 11.98 -10.91
N GLU A 264 10.02 12.42 -12.13
CA GLU A 264 10.15 13.85 -12.48
C GLU A 264 8.85 14.60 -12.24
N ARG A 265 7.70 13.98 -12.54
CA ARG A 265 6.39 14.59 -12.30
C ARG A 265 6.09 14.71 -10.80
N LEU A 266 6.44 13.70 -10.00
CA LEU A 266 6.35 13.79 -8.53
C LEU A 266 7.30 14.87 -7.98
N ALA A 267 8.53 14.90 -8.43
CA ALA A 267 9.52 15.91 -8.03
C ALA A 267 9.05 17.34 -8.33
N SER A 268 8.43 17.55 -9.49
CA SER A 268 7.86 18.84 -9.85
C SER A 268 6.70 19.26 -8.96
N ALA A 269 5.92 18.30 -8.44
CA ALA A 269 4.81 18.56 -7.53
C ALA A 269 5.25 18.75 -6.08
N LEU A 270 6.42 18.23 -5.72
CA LEU A 270 7.00 18.26 -4.37
C LEU A 270 8.42 18.86 -4.44
N PRO A 271 8.57 20.15 -4.77
CA PRO A 271 9.86 20.75 -5.09
C PRO A 271 10.87 20.72 -3.93
N GLU A 272 10.37 20.70 -2.68
CA GLU A 272 11.21 20.63 -1.48
C GLU A 272 11.52 19.18 -1.04
N ALA A 273 11.02 18.19 -1.78
CA ALA A 273 11.28 16.78 -1.46
C ALA A 273 12.74 16.41 -1.73
N THR A 274 13.38 15.74 -0.78
CA THR A 274 14.65 15.08 -1.04
C THR A 274 14.39 13.77 -1.79
N ILE A 275 15.12 13.54 -2.87
CA ILE A 275 14.99 12.36 -3.71
C ILE A 275 16.20 11.46 -3.52
N GLU A 276 15.96 10.20 -3.18
CA GLU A 276 16.96 9.14 -3.17
C GLU A 276 16.67 8.19 -4.33
N ARG A 277 17.60 8.16 -5.31
CA ARG A 277 17.55 7.25 -6.45
C ARG A 277 18.35 6.01 -6.15
N LEU A 278 17.78 4.85 -6.46
CA LEU A 278 18.33 3.54 -6.12
C LEU A 278 18.60 2.75 -7.42
N PRO A 279 19.79 2.87 -8.00
CA PRO A 279 20.15 2.11 -9.20
C PRO A 279 20.05 0.60 -8.94
N GLY A 280 19.45 -0.15 -9.89
CA GLY A 280 19.30 -1.60 -9.79
C GLY A 280 18.17 -2.10 -8.89
N VAL A 281 17.56 -1.24 -8.08
CA VAL A 281 16.36 -1.56 -7.28
C VAL A 281 15.14 -1.49 -8.20
N GLY A 282 14.29 -2.52 -8.13
CA GLY A 282 13.07 -2.62 -8.91
C GLY A 282 11.89 -1.90 -8.27
N HIS A 283 10.71 -2.42 -8.56
CA HIS A 283 9.45 -1.87 -8.08
C HIS A 283 9.29 -2.04 -6.56
N PHE A 284 9.68 -3.19 -6.00
CA PHE A 284 9.46 -3.54 -4.60
C PHE A 284 10.56 -3.00 -3.68
N THR A 285 10.62 -1.67 -3.56
CA THR A 285 11.66 -0.98 -2.78
C THR A 285 11.70 -1.41 -1.31
N ALA A 286 10.57 -1.77 -0.70
CA ALA A 286 10.54 -2.24 0.68
C ALA A 286 11.19 -3.63 0.86
N GLU A 287 11.21 -4.46 -0.20
CA GLU A 287 11.91 -5.75 -0.22
C GLU A 287 13.40 -5.61 -0.56
N GLU A 288 13.72 -4.71 -1.48
CA GLU A 288 15.05 -4.60 -2.07
C GLU A 288 15.94 -3.57 -1.33
N ALA A 289 15.32 -2.52 -0.76
CA ALA A 289 16.02 -1.38 -0.17
C ALA A 289 15.34 -0.86 1.12
N ALA A 290 14.86 -1.74 2.00
CA ALA A 290 14.24 -1.35 3.28
C ALA A 290 15.05 -0.30 4.09
N PRO A 291 16.40 -0.34 4.17
CA PRO A 291 17.17 0.67 4.88
C PRO A 291 16.99 2.09 4.34
N ALA A 292 16.81 2.29 3.03
CA ALA A 292 16.59 3.60 2.43
C ALA A 292 15.24 4.19 2.85
N LEU A 293 14.17 3.38 2.84
CA LEU A 293 12.84 3.79 3.33
C LEU A 293 12.86 4.14 4.82
N VAL A 294 13.57 3.34 5.62
CA VAL A 294 13.74 3.60 7.06
C VAL A 294 14.46 4.92 7.27
N ALA A 295 15.58 5.17 6.57
CA ALA A 295 16.32 6.43 6.66
C ALA A 295 15.49 7.63 6.24
N ALA A 296 14.69 7.50 5.17
CA ALA A 296 13.76 8.53 4.72
C ALA A 296 12.76 8.93 5.81
N VAL A 297 12.11 7.95 6.46
CA VAL A 297 11.18 8.18 7.57
C VAL A 297 11.87 8.83 8.76
N GLN A 298 13.02 8.29 9.19
CA GLN A 298 13.77 8.80 10.33
C GLN A 298 14.27 10.23 10.11
N SER A 299 14.64 10.60 8.88
CA SER A 299 15.08 11.96 8.55
C SER A 299 13.97 13.00 8.76
N LEU A 300 12.72 12.61 8.52
CA LEU A 300 11.55 13.46 8.73
C LEU A 300 11.14 13.56 10.21
N SER A 301 11.65 12.68 11.05
CA SER A 301 11.34 12.67 12.49
C SER A 301 12.29 13.53 13.32
N ARG A 302 13.46 13.88 12.79
CA ARG A 302 14.50 14.67 13.48
C ARG A 302 14.35 16.18 13.32
N GLY A 303 13.45 16.64 12.45
CA GLY A 303 13.25 18.04 12.10
C GLY A 303 11.99 18.70 12.67
N GLY A 304 11.35 18.06 13.68
CA GLY A 304 10.13 18.56 14.32
C GLY A 304 10.37 18.93 15.78
#